data_fd7ba6295372b0bee8741cb7a7449c3e
#
_entry.id   fd7ba6295372b0bee8741cb7a7449c3e
#
_cell.length_a   1.000
_cell.length_b   1.000
_cell.length_c   1.000
_cell.angle_alpha   90.00
_cell.angle_beta   90.00
_cell.angle_gamma   90.00
#
_symmetry.space_group_name_H-M   'P 1'
#
loop_
_entity.id
_entity.type
_entity.pdbx_description
1 polymer ?
#
loop_
_entity_poly.entity_id
_entity_poly.type
_entity_poly.pdbx_seq_one_letter_code
_entity_poly.pdbx_strand_id
1 'polypeptide(L)' 'MRDIVWSRRVLDVLLQEAMFDELTAAVAQDWARGHSVAYTSMERNVSTRTVDRCRRRIRDAYDAVTVDGGLPPRRVK' A
#
# COMPACT_ATOMS: atom_id res chain seq x y z
N MET A 1 -0.56 -5.27 -14.83
CA MET A 1 -0.73 -4.36 -13.69
C MET A 1 0.60 -4.05 -13.03
N ARG A 2 0.75 -2.83 -12.59
CA ARG A 2 2.02 -2.44 -12.00
C ARG A 2 2.00 -2.47 -10.52
N ASP A 3 3.15 -2.83 -9.96
CA ASP A 3 3.31 -2.76 -8.52
C ASP A 3 3.64 -1.34 -8.09
N ILE A 4 3.37 -1.08 -6.82
CA ILE A 4 3.75 0.18 -6.21
C ILE A 4 5.26 0.20 -6.06
N VAL A 5 5.87 1.32 -6.43
CA VAL A 5 7.28 1.51 -6.19
C VAL A 5 7.42 2.13 -4.80
N TRP A 6 7.75 1.30 -3.83
CA TRP A 6 7.79 1.73 -2.45
C TRP A 6 9.04 2.54 -2.13
N SER A 7 8.84 3.58 -1.37
CA SER A 7 9.90 4.35 -0.77
C SER A 7 9.33 4.89 0.52
N ARG A 8 10.19 5.44 1.37
CA ARG A 8 9.71 6.02 2.60
C ARG A 8 8.72 7.14 2.33
N ARG A 9 9.01 7.96 1.34
CA ARG A 9 8.12 9.07 1.01
C ARG A 9 6.76 8.56 0.52
N VAL A 10 6.76 7.53 -0.32
CA VAL A 10 5.51 6.97 -0.81
C VAL A 10 4.67 6.46 0.34
N LEU A 11 5.29 5.71 1.24
CA LEU A 11 4.57 5.17 2.38
C LEU A 11 4.01 6.30 3.25
N ASP A 12 4.82 7.29 3.55
CA ASP A 12 4.39 8.40 4.41
C ASP A 12 3.21 9.15 3.79
N VAL A 13 3.30 9.44 2.50
CA VAL A 13 2.23 10.15 1.82
C VAL A 13 0.94 9.34 1.84
N LEU A 14 1.05 8.04 1.56
CA LEU A 14 -0.14 7.19 1.56
C LEU A 14 -0.79 7.13 2.94
N LEU A 15 0.02 7.01 3.97
CA LEU A 15 -0.53 6.94 5.32
C LEU A 15 -1.21 8.24 5.72
N GLN A 16 -0.73 9.37 5.23
CA GLN A 16 -1.31 10.67 5.56
C GLN A 16 -2.51 11.00 4.70
N GLU A 17 -2.40 10.76 3.40
CA GLU A 17 -3.41 11.24 2.46
C GLU A 17 -4.59 10.29 2.31
N ALA A 18 -4.34 8.99 2.37
CA ALA A 18 -5.40 8.02 2.09
C ALA A 18 -6.26 7.71 3.30
N MET A 19 -5.81 8.05 4.48
CA MET A 19 -6.57 7.84 5.72
C MET A 19 -7.02 6.38 5.87
N PHE A 20 -6.06 5.47 5.74
CA PHE A 20 -6.34 4.06 5.89
C PHE A 20 -6.78 3.75 7.32
N ASP A 21 -7.61 2.72 7.45
CA ASP A 21 -7.89 2.19 8.79
C ASP A 21 -6.63 1.49 9.30
N GLU A 22 -6.69 1.08 10.56
CA GLU A 22 -5.53 0.54 11.24
C GLU A 22 -4.95 -0.68 10.54
N LEU A 23 -5.81 -1.59 10.12
CA LEU A 23 -5.35 -2.81 9.46
C LEU A 23 -4.74 -2.49 8.08
N THR A 24 -5.40 -1.66 7.30
CA THR A 24 -4.89 -1.32 5.98
C THR A 24 -3.55 -0.59 6.08
N ALA A 25 -3.41 0.29 7.06
CA ALA A 25 -2.13 0.97 7.28
C ALA A 25 -1.04 -0.04 7.65
N ALA A 26 -1.35 -1.03 8.49
CA ALA A 26 -0.39 -2.06 8.85
C ALA A 26 0.02 -2.89 7.63
N VAL A 27 -0.95 -3.23 6.78
CA VAL A 27 -0.65 -3.97 5.56
C VAL A 27 0.25 -3.15 4.63
N ALA A 28 0.02 -1.84 4.54
CA ALA A 28 0.85 -0.99 3.72
C ALA A 28 2.30 -0.99 4.21
N GLN A 29 2.48 -0.91 5.52
CA GLN A 29 3.83 -0.92 6.09
C GLN A 29 4.52 -2.26 5.83
N ASP A 30 3.81 -3.36 6.00
CA ASP A 30 4.38 -4.68 5.75
C ASP A 30 4.75 -4.84 4.28
N TRP A 31 3.88 -4.37 3.40
CA TRP A 31 4.14 -4.45 1.97
C TRP A 31 5.38 -3.64 1.59
N ALA A 32 5.50 -2.45 2.16
CA ALA A 32 6.66 -1.58 1.88
C ALA A 32 7.96 -2.22 2.35
N ARG A 33 7.88 -3.09 3.35
CA ARG A 33 9.06 -3.81 3.85
C ARG A 33 9.35 -5.07 3.05
N GLY A 34 8.55 -5.38 2.05
CA GLY A 34 8.76 -6.55 1.22
C GLY A 34 8.12 -7.82 1.74
N HIS A 35 7.20 -7.72 2.69
CA HIS A 35 6.52 -8.90 3.21
C HIS A 35 5.50 -9.42 2.21
N SER A 36 5.41 -10.73 2.10
CA SER A 36 4.42 -11.36 1.22
C SER A 36 3.03 -11.29 1.81
N VAL A 37 2.03 -11.57 0.97
CA VAL A 37 0.66 -11.65 1.45
C VAL A 37 0.54 -12.72 2.54
N ALA A 38 1.14 -13.88 2.31
CA ALA A 38 1.06 -14.97 3.28
C ALA A 38 1.70 -14.57 4.62
N TYR A 39 2.84 -13.91 4.55
CA TYR A 39 3.53 -13.51 5.78
C TYR A 39 2.70 -12.47 6.54
N THR A 40 2.18 -11.48 5.84
CA THR A 40 1.35 -10.45 6.47
C THR A 40 0.10 -11.07 7.09
N SER A 41 -0.51 -12.02 6.39
CA SER A 41 -1.68 -12.71 6.88
C SER A 41 -1.40 -13.37 8.23
N MET A 42 -0.25 -14.02 8.35
CA MET A 42 0.13 -14.67 9.59
C MET A 42 0.46 -13.66 10.68
N GLU A 43 1.20 -12.62 10.33
CA GLU A 43 1.61 -11.60 11.28
C GLU A 43 0.43 -10.85 11.87
N ARG A 44 -0.55 -10.56 11.05
CA ARG A 44 -1.70 -9.76 11.49
C ARG A 44 -2.87 -10.63 11.90
N ASN A 45 -2.71 -11.93 11.78
CA ASN A 45 -3.76 -12.88 12.18
C ASN A 45 -5.06 -12.64 11.42
N VAL A 46 -4.96 -12.45 10.13
CA VAL A 46 -6.11 -12.29 9.24
C VAL A 46 -5.93 -13.20 8.03
N SER A 47 -7.00 -13.38 7.26
CA SER A 47 -6.91 -14.23 6.09
C SER A 47 -6.15 -13.54 4.96
N THR A 48 -5.62 -14.35 4.03
CA THR A 48 -4.95 -13.79 2.86
C THR A 48 -5.92 -12.98 2.01
N ARG A 49 -7.19 -13.37 2.00
CA ARG A 49 -8.20 -12.61 1.27
C ARG A 49 -8.32 -11.20 1.85
N THR A 50 -8.28 -11.08 3.16
CA THR A 50 -8.33 -9.78 3.80
C THR A 50 -7.11 -8.94 3.44
N VAL A 51 -5.92 -9.56 3.43
CA VAL A 51 -4.70 -8.86 3.05
C VAL A 51 -4.80 -8.38 1.59
N ASP A 52 -5.30 -9.25 0.70
CA ASP A 52 -5.45 -8.87 -0.71
C ASP A 52 -6.39 -7.68 -0.87
N ARG A 53 -7.46 -7.67 -0.10
CA ARG A 53 -8.41 -6.56 -0.13
C ARG A 53 -7.75 -5.28 0.31
N CYS A 54 -6.95 -5.34 1.37
CA CYS A 54 -6.21 -4.18 1.83
C CYS A 54 -5.22 -3.70 0.78
N ARG A 55 -4.52 -4.63 0.14
CA ARG A 55 -3.55 -4.26 -0.90
C ARG A 55 -4.23 -3.59 -2.08
N ARG A 56 -5.41 -4.06 -2.45
CA ARG A 56 -6.16 -3.42 -3.53
C ARG A 56 -6.50 -1.99 -3.18
N ARG A 57 -6.95 -1.78 -1.95
CA ARG A 57 -7.27 -0.43 -1.49
C ARG A 57 -6.04 0.46 -1.49
N ILE A 58 -4.91 -0.08 -1.06
CA ILE A 58 -3.66 0.67 -1.05
C ILE A 58 -3.25 1.04 -2.48
N ARG A 59 -3.39 0.10 -3.41
CA ARG A 59 -3.05 0.36 -4.81
C ARG A 59 -3.93 1.45 -5.40
N ASP A 60 -5.21 1.41 -5.10
CA ASP A 60 -6.13 2.43 -5.58
C ASP A 60 -5.75 3.80 -5.03
N ALA A 61 -5.39 3.86 -3.77
CA ALA A 61 -4.97 5.11 -3.15
C ALA A 61 -3.68 5.63 -3.78
N TYR A 62 -2.75 4.72 -4.06
CA TYR A 62 -1.49 5.10 -4.71
C TYR A 62 -1.75 5.71 -6.07
N ASP A 63 -2.65 5.10 -6.84
CA ASP A 63 -2.99 5.64 -8.15
C ASP A 63 -3.61 7.01 -8.05
N ALA A 64 -4.51 7.20 -7.10
CA ALA A 64 -5.18 8.48 -6.93
C ALA A 64 -4.18 9.58 -6.54
N VAL A 65 -3.28 9.26 -5.64
CA VAL A 65 -2.30 10.25 -5.17
C VAL A 65 -1.33 10.62 -6.29
N THR A 66 -0.88 9.64 -7.09
CA THR A 66 0.04 9.94 -8.17
C THR A 66 -0.63 10.78 -9.26
N VAL A 67 -1.90 10.50 -9.54
CA VAL A 67 -2.65 11.28 -10.52
C VAL A 67 -2.81 12.72 -10.05
N ASP A 68 -3.03 12.91 -8.75
CA ASP A 68 -3.24 14.25 -8.21
C ASP A 68 -1.94 15.03 -8.01
N GLY A 69 -0.81 14.40 -8.29
CA GLY A 69 0.48 15.10 -8.21
C GLY A 69 1.11 15.08 -6.85
N GLY A 70 0.56 14.33 -5.90
CA GLY A 70 1.15 14.21 -4.58
C GLY A 70 2.43 13.39 -4.58
N LEU A 71 2.61 12.54 -5.59
CA LEU A 71 3.79 11.70 -5.74
C LEU A 71 4.20 11.69 -7.19
N PRO A 72 5.47 11.38 -7.48
CA PRO A 72 5.88 11.24 -8.87
C PRO A 72 5.10 10.10 -9.52
N PRO A 73 4.91 10.16 -10.84
CA PRO A 73 4.22 9.10 -11.54
C PRO A 73 4.92 7.76 -11.30
N ARG A 74 4.14 6.69 -11.29
CA ARG A 74 4.71 5.37 -11.11
C ARG A 74 5.65 5.01 -12.23
N ARG A 75 5.39 5.56 -13.39
CA ARG A 75 6.21 5.28 -14.55
C ARG A 75 6.96 6.51 -14.94
N VAL A 76 8.25 6.35 -15.16
CA VAL A 76 9.10 7.42 -15.64
C VAL A 76 9.24 7.27 -17.14
N LYS A 77 9.11 8.37 -17.83
CA LYS A 77 9.20 8.34 -19.29
C LYS A 77 10.62 8.40 -19.75
#